data_c4810228c11d94fe3908ed20aac9f28a
#
_entry.id   c4810228c11d94fe3908ed20aac9f28a
#
_cell.length_a   1.000
_cell.length_b   1.000
_cell.length_c   1.000
_cell.angle_alpha   90.00
_cell.angle_beta   90.00
_cell.angle_gamma   90.00
#
_symmetry.space_group_name_H-M   'P 1'
#
loop_
_entity.id
_entity.type
_entity.pdbx_description
1 polymer ?
#
loop_
_entity_poly.entity_id
_entity_poly.type
_entity_poly.pdbx_seq_one_letter_code
_entity_poly.pdbx_strand_id
1 'polypeptide(L)'
;MDWLSRILSLWINLSPSLPLGVYHTVQSPPLRGAIVVVCLPRALGQFARDRGYLGRGPCAGGAGGVERLGKRIAALAGDTVETSAEGVRINGFAIPESRPLLTDSRGRLLPQRRGRMIVRPGEVFLLSTDHRRSFDSRYFGPVAVSDLVVVRNVLDDVTVAPCWSHRGR
;
A
#
# COMPACT_ATOMS: atom_id res chain seq x y z
N MET A 1 1.77 -2.09 -27.95
CA MET A 1 2.36 -1.91 -26.60
C MET A 1 3.68 -2.64 -26.60
N ASP A 2 4.77 -1.88 -26.57
CA ASP A 2 6.11 -2.42 -26.67
C ASP A 2 6.48 -3.29 -25.47
N TRP A 3 7.17 -4.40 -25.74
CA TRP A 3 7.71 -5.31 -24.73
C TRP A 3 8.58 -4.58 -23.66
N LEU A 4 9.33 -3.57 -24.06
CA LEU A 4 10.11 -2.71 -23.16
C LEU A 4 9.26 -1.93 -22.16
N SER A 5 8.06 -1.50 -22.53
CA SER A 5 7.13 -0.81 -21.62
C SER A 5 6.59 -1.72 -20.52
N ARG A 6 6.50 -3.02 -20.77
CA ARG A 6 6.08 -4.02 -19.77
C ARG A 6 7.16 -4.30 -18.74
N ILE A 7 8.44 -4.29 -19.12
CA ILE A 7 9.57 -4.48 -18.19
C ILE A 7 9.74 -3.26 -17.26
N LEU A 8 9.48 -2.05 -17.75
CA LEU A 8 9.54 -0.81 -16.96
C LEU A 8 8.38 -0.67 -15.96
N SER A 9 7.37 -1.51 -16.03
CA SER A 9 6.19 -1.51 -15.15
C SER A 9 6.25 -2.53 -14.01
N LEU A 10 7.36 -3.27 -13.86
CA LEU A 10 7.53 -4.24 -12.80
C LEU A 10 7.95 -3.58 -11.48
N TRP A 11 7.42 -4.10 -10.39
CA TRP A 11 7.80 -3.75 -9.03
C TRP A 11 8.02 -5.04 -8.21
N ILE A 12 9.14 -5.12 -7.52
CA ILE A 12 9.49 -6.28 -6.68
C ILE A 12 9.21 -5.93 -5.23
N ASN A 13 8.37 -6.72 -4.57
CA ASN A 13 8.12 -6.62 -3.15
C ASN A 13 8.93 -7.65 -2.36
N LEU A 14 9.82 -7.16 -1.53
CA LEU A 14 10.59 -7.95 -0.56
C LEU A 14 10.16 -7.67 0.89
N SER A 15 9.11 -6.85 1.09
CA SER A 15 8.60 -6.46 2.40
C SER A 15 7.47 -7.39 2.84
N PRO A 16 7.43 -7.83 4.12
CA PRO A 16 6.37 -8.71 4.63
C PRO A 16 5.00 -8.03 4.77
N SER A 17 4.89 -6.74 4.48
CA SER A 17 3.62 -6.00 4.55
C SER A 17 2.66 -6.27 3.39
N LEU A 18 3.10 -7.03 2.40
CA LEU A 18 2.33 -7.58 1.27
C LEU A 18 2.93 -8.94 0.91
N PRO A 19 2.22 -9.81 0.18
CA PRO A 19 2.81 -11.03 -0.35
C PRO A 19 4.11 -10.74 -1.11
N LEU A 20 5.16 -11.52 -0.83
CA LEU A 20 6.43 -11.39 -1.54
C LEU A 20 6.24 -11.74 -3.01
N GLY A 21 6.91 -11.04 -3.90
CA GLY A 21 6.83 -11.38 -5.31
C GLY A 21 7.08 -10.22 -6.26
N VAL A 22 6.86 -10.53 -7.53
CA VAL A 22 6.95 -9.60 -8.65
C VAL A 22 5.55 -9.13 -9.01
N TYR A 23 5.39 -7.83 -9.11
CA TYR A 23 4.13 -7.18 -9.44
C TYR A 23 4.27 -6.41 -10.74
N HIS A 24 3.21 -6.33 -11.50
CA HIS A 24 3.13 -5.47 -12.68
C HIS A 24 2.01 -4.44 -12.54
N THR A 25 2.19 -3.31 -13.21
CA THR A 25 1.17 -2.26 -13.26
C THR A 25 -0.05 -2.73 -14.06
N VAL A 26 -1.23 -2.45 -13.53
CA VAL A 26 -2.50 -2.70 -14.22
C VAL A 26 -3.29 -1.41 -14.39
N GLN A 27 -3.95 -1.27 -15.54
CA GLN A 27 -4.90 -0.18 -15.81
C GLN A 27 -6.24 -0.55 -15.16
N SER A 28 -6.36 -0.25 -13.87
CA SER A 28 -7.57 -0.54 -13.10
C SER A 28 -7.86 0.62 -12.15
N PRO A 29 -9.12 0.95 -11.91
CA PRO A 29 -9.46 1.92 -10.88
C PRO A 29 -9.01 1.41 -9.50
N PRO A 30 -8.67 2.32 -8.58
CA PRO A 30 -8.33 1.96 -7.21
C PRO A 30 -9.57 1.46 -6.48
N LEU A 31 -9.65 0.15 -6.25
CA LEU A 31 -10.74 -0.51 -5.52
C LEU A 31 -10.28 -0.91 -4.12
N ARG A 32 -11.23 -1.10 -3.20
CA ARG A 32 -10.94 -1.64 -1.86
C ARG A 32 -10.31 -3.03 -1.99
N GLY A 33 -9.23 -3.25 -1.26
CA GLY A 33 -8.43 -4.48 -1.31
C GLY A 33 -7.36 -4.51 -2.41
N ALA A 34 -7.43 -3.63 -3.41
CA ALA A 34 -6.40 -3.56 -4.43
C ALA A 34 -5.03 -3.24 -3.83
N ILE A 35 -3.99 -3.87 -4.38
CA ILE A 35 -2.61 -3.55 -4.04
C ILE A 35 -2.17 -2.36 -4.89
N VAL A 36 -1.57 -1.38 -4.24
CA VAL A 36 -1.06 -0.18 -4.90
C VAL A 36 0.37 0.09 -4.47
N VAL A 37 1.13 0.72 -5.34
CA VAL A 37 2.40 1.35 -5.02
C VAL A 37 2.25 2.86 -5.11
N VAL A 38 2.81 3.58 -4.15
CA VAL A 38 2.66 5.03 -4.03
C VAL A 38 4.01 5.69 -3.76
N CYS A 39 4.23 6.83 -4.38
CA CYS A 39 5.27 7.76 -3.96
C CYS A 39 4.71 8.64 -2.84
N LEU A 40 5.22 8.48 -1.63
CA LEU A 40 4.81 9.33 -0.51
C LEU A 40 5.21 10.80 -0.77
N PRO A 41 4.45 11.78 -0.24
CA PRO A 41 4.87 13.17 -0.24
C PRO A 41 6.31 13.32 0.25
N ARG A 42 7.07 14.23 -0.37
CA ARG A 42 8.54 14.34 -0.19
C ARG A 42 8.99 14.30 1.27
N ALA A 43 8.37 15.08 2.13
CA ALA A 43 8.74 15.13 3.55
C ALA A 43 8.48 13.81 4.28
N LEU A 44 7.37 13.13 3.96
CA LEU A 44 7.01 11.84 4.54
C LEU A 44 7.90 10.72 4.00
N GLY A 45 8.20 10.74 2.70
CA GLY A 45 9.14 9.81 2.08
C GLY A 45 10.54 9.93 2.69
N GLN A 46 11.03 11.16 2.87
CA GLN A 46 12.31 11.42 3.54
C GLN A 46 12.31 10.89 4.98
N PHE A 47 11.25 11.18 5.76
CA PHE A 47 11.09 10.64 7.11
C PHE A 47 11.15 9.10 7.13
N ALA A 48 10.43 8.44 6.22
CA ALA A 48 10.42 6.99 6.15
C ALA A 48 11.80 6.41 5.79
N ARG A 49 12.52 7.08 4.90
CA ARG A 49 13.88 6.71 4.50
C ARG A 49 14.90 6.91 5.61
N ASP A 50 14.89 8.06 6.31
CA ASP A 50 15.82 8.36 7.41
C ASP A 50 15.66 7.38 8.56
N ARG A 51 14.46 6.81 8.71
CA ARG A 51 14.16 5.77 9.67
C ARG A 51 14.43 4.34 9.18
N GLY A 52 14.76 4.17 7.91
CA GLY A 52 15.01 2.87 7.30
C GLY A 52 13.74 2.06 7.05
N TYR A 53 12.57 2.72 6.93
CA TYR A 53 11.31 2.06 6.55
C TYR A 53 11.19 1.86 5.05
N LEU A 54 11.81 2.75 4.27
CA LEU A 54 11.92 2.69 2.82
C LEU A 54 13.38 2.81 2.39
N GLY A 55 13.72 2.13 1.31
CA GLY A 55 15.02 2.17 0.68
C GLY A 55 15.18 3.37 -0.29
N ARG A 56 16.22 3.31 -1.10
CA ARG A 56 16.42 4.22 -2.26
C ARG A 56 15.50 3.80 -3.39
N GLY A 57 15.05 4.77 -4.18
CA GLY A 57 14.13 4.48 -5.29
C GLY A 57 13.72 5.69 -6.10
N PRO A 58 12.71 5.54 -6.97
CA PRO A 58 12.37 6.53 -7.99
C PRO A 58 11.57 7.72 -7.48
N CYS A 59 11.04 7.68 -6.25
CA CYS A 59 10.22 8.77 -5.72
C CYS A 59 11.08 9.96 -5.25
N ALA A 60 10.51 11.17 -5.29
CA ALA A 60 11.18 12.37 -4.82
C ALA A 60 11.52 12.31 -3.32
N GLY A 61 12.76 12.62 -2.95
CA GLY A 61 13.21 12.66 -1.56
C GLY A 61 14.70 12.44 -1.42
N GLY A 62 15.43 13.37 -0.84
CA GLY A 62 16.87 13.31 -0.56
C GLY A 62 17.78 12.83 -1.72
N ALA A 63 19.05 12.66 -1.45
CA ALA A 63 19.99 12.10 -2.42
C ALA A 63 19.70 10.63 -2.73
N GLY A 64 19.43 10.29 -4.00
CA GLY A 64 19.11 8.94 -4.47
C GLY A 64 17.65 8.54 -4.31
N GLY A 65 16.75 9.49 -4.10
CA GLY A 65 15.30 9.26 -4.07
C GLY A 65 14.80 8.35 -2.95
N VAL A 66 13.54 7.98 -2.99
CA VAL A 66 12.86 7.10 -2.01
C VAL A 66 12.14 5.97 -2.74
N GLU A 67 12.17 4.80 -2.17
CA GLU A 67 11.43 3.64 -2.65
C GLU A 67 9.91 3.89 -2.64
N ARG A 68 9.19 3.27 -3.58
CA ARG A 68 7.72 3.25 -3.57
C ARG A 68 7.23 2.43 -2.40
N LEU A 69 6.19 2.93 -1.72
CA LEU A 69 5.50 2.20 -0.66
C LEU A 69 4.40 1.33 -1.26
N GLY A 70 4.46 0.01 -1.04
CA GLY A 70 3.39 -0.91 -1.43
C GLY A 70 2.41 -1.18 -0.28
N LYS A 71 1.10 -1.04 -0.51
CA LYS A 71 0.03 -1.30 0.48
C LYS A 71 -1.28 -1.71 -0.19
N ARG A 72 -2.23 -2.18 0.63
CA ARG A 72 -3.62 -2.39 0.19
C ARG A 72 -4.47 -1.14 0.45
N ILE A 73 -5.40 -0.88 -0.45
CA ILE A 73 -6.44 0.12 -0.21
C ILE A 73 -7.45 -0.46 0.80
N ALA A 74 -7.54 0.15 1.97
CA ALA A 74 -8.48 -0.25 3.00
C ALA A 74 -9.78 0.56 2.97
N ALA A 75 -9.68 1.88 2.68
CA ALA A 75 -10.84 2.74 2.56
C ALA A 75 -10.73 3.67 1.34
N LEU A 76 -11.88 4.00 0.78
CA LEU A 76 -12.08 4.86 -0.39
C LEU A 76 -12.79 6.15 0.02
N ALA A 77 -12.86 7.11 -0.91
CA ALA A 77 -13.60 8.35 -0.73
C ALA A 77 -15.04 8.09 -0.23
N GLY A 78 -15.45 8.83 0.80
CA GLY A 78 -16.75 8.68 1.47
C GLY A 78 -16.74 7.70 2.65
N ASP A 79 -15.77 6.83 2.77
CA ASP A 79 -15.66 5.95 3.94
C ASP A 79 -15.29 6.73 5.20
N THR A 80 -15.87 6.34 6.32
CA THR A 80 -15.48 6.80 7.65
C THR A 80 -14.37 5.90 8.19
N VAL A 81 -13.24 6.48 8.56
CA VAL A 81 -12.12 5.80 9.21
C VAL A 81 -11.95 6.34 10.62
N GLU A 82 -11.91 5.44 11.59
CA GLU A 82 -11.62 5.75 13.00
C GLU A 82 -10.32 5.04 13.38
N THR A 83 -9.33 5.79 13.84
CA THR A 83 -8.06 5.22 14.33
C THR A 83 -7.92 5.51 15.82
N SER A 84 -7.73 4.47 16.61
CA SER A 84 -7.58 4.54 18.07
C SER A 84 -6.39 3.72 18.55
N ALA A 85 -6.20 3.63 19.86
CA ALA A 85 -5.18 2.77 20.45
C ALA A 85 -5.49 1.26 20.25
N GLU A 86 -6.76 0.93 20.07
CA GLU A 86 -7.26 -0.44 19.88
C GLU A 86 -7.15 -0.91 18.43
N GLY A 87 -7.10 0.03 17.47
CA GLY A 87 -7.00 -0.31 16.04
C GLY A 87 -7.74 0.67 15.14
N VAL A 88 -8.00 0.21 13.93
CA VAL A 88 -8.72 0.94 12.88
C VAL A 88 -10.13 0.36 12.73
N ARG A 89 -11.12 1.25 12.62
CA ARG A 89 -12.48 0.91 12.17
C ARG A 89 -12.75 1.60 10.85
N ILE A 90 -13.41 0.90 9.95
CA ILE A 90 -13.87 1.46 8.66
C ILE A 90 -15.38 1.24 8.58
N ASN A 91 -16.14 2.34 8.46
CA ASN A 91 -17.60 2.33 8.45
C ASN A 91 -18.19 1.59 9.68
N GLY A 92 -17.55 1.74 10.85
CA GLY A 92 -17.93 1.08 12.10
C GLY A 92 -17.39 -0.34 12.29
N PHE A 93 -16.88 -1.00 11.24
CA PHE A 93 -16.34 -2.35 11.31
C PHE A 93 -14.87 -2.32 11.75
N ALA A 94 -14.53 -3.07 12.81
CA ALA A 94 -13.16 -3.20 13.26
C ALA A 94 -12.32 -4.01 12.26
N ILE A 95 -11.13 -3.50 11.92
CA ILE A 95 -10.18 -4.21 11.08
C ILE A 95 -9.23 -5.00 11.99
N PRO A 96 -9.17 -6.33 11.87
CA PRO A 96 -8.26 -7.16 12.65
C PRO A 96 -6.79 -6.75 12.43
N GLU A 97 -5.92 -6.99 13.41
CA GLU A 97 -4.46 -6.74 13.36
C GLU A 97 -4.07 -5.31 12.93
N SER A 98 -4.97 -4.34 13.13
CA SER A 98 -4.77 -2.95 12.70
C SER A 98 -4.30 -2.01 13.82
N ARG A 99 -3.96 -2.53 15.01
CA ARG A 99 -3.53 -1.73 16.17
C ARG A 99 -2.26 -0.93 15.84
N PRO A 100 -2.26 0.41 15.99
CA PRO A 100 -1.06 1.21 15.82
C PRO A 100 -0.02 0.93 16.92
N LEU A 101 1.24 0.91 16.55
CA LEU A 101 2.34 0.87 17.51
C LEU A 101 2.72 2.29 17.94
N LEU A 102 3.17 2.45 19.17
CA LEU A 102 3.68 3.72 19.69
C LEU A 102 5.11 3.99 19.21
N THR A 103 5.88 2.92 19.06
CA THR A 103 7.30 2.99 18.68
C THR A 103 7.62 2.02 17.53
N ASP A 104 8.64 2.35 16.77
CA ASP A 104 9.22 1.45 15.78
C ASP A 104 10.13 0.38 16.43
N SER A 105 10.79 -0.43 15.58
CA SER A 105 11.70 -1.51 16.03
C SER A 105 12.94 -1.02 16.76
N ARG A 106 13.26 0.29 16.66
CA ARG A 106 14.39 0.93 17.34
C ARG A 106 13.95 1.76 18.53
N GLY A 107 12.70 1.62 19.00
CA GLY A 107 12.15 2.38 20.12
C GLY A 107 11.82 3.85 19.82
N ARG A 108 11.91 4.33 18.58
CA ARG A 108 11.62 5.70 18.19
C ARG A 108 10.11 5.91 18.07
N LEU A 109 9.59 7.00 18.59
CA LEU A 109 8.16 7.32 18.53
C LEU A 109 7.65 7.37 17.09
N LEU A 110 6.52 6.72 16.82
CA LEU A 110 5.79 6.81 15.56
C LEU A 110 4.76 7.95 15.64
N PRO A 111 4.52 8.67 14.53
CA PRO A 111 3.41 9.59 14.44
C PRO A 111 2.10 8.88 14.75
N GLN A 112 1.17 9.55 15.41
CA GLN A 112 -0.14 8.98 15.74
C GLN A 112 -1.24 9.79 15.05
N ARG A 113 -1.98 9.16 14.15
CA ARG A 113 -3.16 9.75 13.48
C ARG A 113 -4.43 9.20 14.11
N ARG A 114 -4.70 9.62 15.37
CA ARG A 114 -5.89 9.20 16.11
C ARG A 114 -7.08 10.11 15.78
N GLY A 115 -8.26 9.54 15.85
CA GLY A 115 -9.52 10.25 15.64
C GLY A 115 -10.36 9.65 14.52
N ARG A 116 -11.46 10.33 14.23
CA ARG A 116 -12.40 9.97 13.16
C ARG A 116 -12.23 10.93 11.98
N MET A 117 -12.25 10.38 10.78
CA MET A 117 -12.21 11.14 9.54
C MET A 117 -13.11 10.52 8.48
N ILE A 118 -13.50 11.29 7.51
CA ILE A 118 -14.08 10.80 6.25
C ILE A 118 -12.99 10.95 5.19
N VAL A 119 -12.73 9.88 4.45
CA VAL A 119 -11.77 9.89 3.32
C VAL A 119 -12.33 10.83 2.25
N ARG A 120 -11.56 11.81 1.84
CA ARG A 120 -12.00 12.84 0.89
C ARG A 120 -12.02 12.31 -0.55
N PRO A 121 -12.80 12.94 -1.46
CA PRO A 121 -12.68 12.70 -2.89
C PRO A 121 -11.22 12.83 -3.36
N GLY A 122 -10.76 11.85 -4.15
CA GLY A 122 -9.38 11.81 -4.63
C GLY A 122 -8.35 11.28 -3.62
N GLU A 123 -8.77 10.80 -2.46
CA GLU A 123 -7.90 10.18 -1.45
C GLU A 123 -8.28 8.70 -1.21
N VAL A 124 -7.31 7.94 -0.70
CA VAL A 124 -7.50 6.57 -0.20
C VAL A 124 -6.77 6.39 1.13
N PHE A 125 -7.27 5.47 1.96
CA PHE A 125 -6.61 5.05 3.19
C PHE A 125 -5.93 3.71 2.97
N LEU A 126 -4.62 3.68 3.15
CA LEU A 126 -3.78 2.51 2.94
C LEU A 126 -3.52 1.78 4.25
N LEU A 127 -3.64 0.46 4.25
CA LEU A 127 -3.42 -0.35 5.44
C LEU A 127 -2.78 -1.68 5.05
N SER A 128 -1.92 -2.21 5.91
CA SER A 128 -1.47 -3.60 5.87
C SER A 128 -1.74 -4.25 7.21
N THR A 129 -2.43 -5.38 7.19
CA THR A 129 -2.68 -6.25 8.34
C THR A 129 -1.75 -7.48 8.32
N ASP A 130 -1.06 -7.72 7.21
CA ASP A 130 -0.16 -8.85 7.01
C ASP A 130 1.10 -8.74 7.88
N HIS A 131 1.47 -7.51 8.27
CA HIS A 131 2.63 -7.27 9.11
C HIS A 131 2.37 -6.15 10.13
N ARG A 132 2.43 -6.48 11.42
CA ARG A 132 2.11 -5.58 12.53
C ARG A 132 2.92 -4.28 12.54
N ARG A 133 4.18 -4.29 12.05
CA ARG A 133 5.07 -3.12 11.99
C ARG A 133 4.97 -2.36 10.67
N SER A 134 3.91 -2.59 9.89
CA SER A 134 3.72 -1.87 8.63
C SER A 134 3.58 -0.37 8.88
N PHE A 135 4.36 0.43 8.14
CA PHE A 135 4.23 1.87 8.10
C PHE A 135 3.20 2.25 7.03
N ASP A 136 2.02 2.71 7.45
CA ASP A 136 0.87 2.95 6.58
C ASP A 136 0.00 4.12 7.10
N SER A 137 -1.21 4.28 6.56
CA SER A 137 -2.07 5.43 6.87
C SER A 137 -2.46 5.56 8.34
N ARG A 138 -2.24 4.57 9.18
CA ARG A 138 -2.36 4.70 10.65
C ARG A 138 -1.44 5.78 11.20
N TYR A 139 -0.33 6.05 10.52
CA TYR A 139 0.72 6.96 10.95
C TYR A 139 0.76 8.26 10.17
N PHE A 140 0.39 8.23 8.87
CA PHE A 140 0.51 9.41 8.02
C PHE A 140 -0.82 9.91 7.44
N GLY A 141 -1.92 9.15 7.58
CA GLY A 141 -3.23 9.53 7.05
C GLY A 141 -3.45 9.09 5.59
N PRO A 142 -4.54 9.55 4.96
CA PRO A 142 -4.84 9.25 3.57
C PRO A 142 -3.78 9.77 2.61
N VAL A 143 -3.71 9.18 1.41
CA VAL A 143 -2.85 9.60 0.30
C VAL A 143 -3.69 9.88 -0.94
N ALA A 144 -3.18 10.74 -1.82
CA ALA A 144 -3.88 11.10 -3.04
C ALA A 144 -3.87 9.93 -4.04
N VAL A 145 -5.01 9.72 -4.72
CA VAL A 145 -5.15 8.72 -5.79
C VAL A 145 -4.19 9.00 -6.95
N SER A 146 -3.89 10.28 -7.22
CA SER A 146 -2.95 10.68 -8.27
C SER A 146 -1.51 10.17 -8.06
N ASP A 147 -1.14 9.86 -6.81
CA ASP A 147 0.22 9.47 -6.45
C ASP A 147 0.44 7.96 -6.44
N LEU A 148 -0.62 7.19 -6.72
CA LEU A 148 -0.58 5.74 -6.68
C LEU A 148 -0.75 5.08 -8.04
N VAL A 149 -0.25 3.85 -8.12
CA VAL A 149 -0.43 2.95 -9.27
C VAL A 149 -0.94 1.62 -8.75
N VAL A 150 -2.01 1.11 -9.37
CA VAL A 150 -2.53 -0.22 -9.04
C VAL A 150 -1.60 -1.28 -9.62
N VAL A 151 -1.26 -2.27 -8.80
CA VAL A 151 -0.39 -3.38 -9.21
C VAL A 151 -1.02 -4.72 -8.87
N ARG A 152 -0.66 -5.76 -9.63
CA ARG A 152 -1.10 -7.14 -9.41
C ARG A 152 0.12 -8.06 -9.37
N ASN A 153 0.08 -9.08 -8.52
CA ASN A 153 1.14 -10.09 -8.49
C ASN A 153 1.14 -10.87 -9.82
N VAL A 154 2.30 -11.05 -10.40
CA VAL A 154 2.46 -11.78 -11.66
C VAL A 154 1.97 -13.23 -11.54
N LEU A 155 2.12 -13.85 -10.37
CA LEU A 155 1.67 -15.22 -10.12
C LEU A 155 0.15 -15.35 -10.07
N ASP A 156 -0.58 -14.30 -9.66
CA ASP A 156 -2.05 -14.32 -9.63
C ASP A 156 -2.64 -14.39 -11.05
N ASP A 157 -1.91 -13.87 -12.05
CA ASP A 157 -2.34 -13.92 -13.46
C ASP A 157 -2.08 -15.28 -14.11
N VAL A 158 -1.16 -16.09 -13.57
CA VAL A 158 -0.80 -17.42 -14.11
C VAL A 158 -1.80 -18.51 -13.67
N THR A 159 -2.51 -18.30 -12.57
CA THR A 159 -3.42 -19.30 -11.99
C THR A 159 -4.82 -19.33 -12.63
N VAL A 160 -5.11 -18.53 -13.64
CA VAL A 160 -6.45 -18.41 -14.27
C VAL A 160 -6.50 -18.98 -15.70
N ALA A 161 -5.72 -20.01 -16.01
CA ALA A 161 -6.01 -20.85 -17.16
C ALA A 161 -6.61 -22.18 -16.65
N PRO A 162 -7.94 -22.38 -16.67
CA PRO A 162 -8.49 -23.70 -16.42
C PRO A 162 -8.06 -24.61 -17.58
N CYS A 163 -7.24 -25.58 -17.29
CA CYS A 163 -6.79 -26.63 -18.21
C CYS A 163 -7.93 -27.63 -18.51
N TRP A 164 -9.14 -27.16 -18.83
CA TRP A 164 -10.31 -28.01 -19.11
C TRP A 164 -11.13 -27.48 -20.28
N SER A 165 -10.60 -27.61 -21.48
CA SER A 165 -11.45 -27.63 -22.67
C SER A 165 -10.79 -28.43 -23.77
N HIS A 166 -10.65 -29.73 -23.58
CA HIS A 166 -10.63 -30.72 -24.65
C HIS A 166 -10.93 -32.09 -24.07
N ARG A 167 -12.20 -32.42 -23.94
CA ARG A 167 -12.68 -33.71 -24.33
C ARG A 167 -13.94 -33.50 -25.17
N GLY A 168 -13.71 -33.52 -26.45
CA GLY A 168 -14.74 -33.60 -27.43
C GLY A 168 -15.44 -34.97 -27.41
N ARG A 169 -16.59 -34.93 -27.92
CA ARG A 169 -17.57 -35.83 -28.43
C ARG A 169 -18.69 -36.11 -27.55
#